data_174ffed186de40a15de7326252d3ba03
#
_entry.id   174ffed186de40a15de7326252d3ba03
#
_cell.length_a   1.000
_cell.length_b   1.000
_cell.length_c   1.000
_cell.angle_alpha   90.00
_cell.angle_beta   90.00
_cell.angle_gamma   90.00
#
_symmetry.space_group_name_H-M   'P 1'
#
loop_
_entity.id
_entity.type
_entity.pdbx_description
1 polymer ?
#
loop_
_entity_poly.entity_id
_entity_poly.type
_entity_poly.pdbx_seq_one_letter_code
_entity_poly.pdbx_strand_id
1 'polypeptide(L)' 'MKKGDPKLREAAIRVFGDESLAERWLTTPLHALADKSPVDADIEDALNLLARLEHGFCA' A
#
# COMPACT_ATOMS: atom_id res chain seq x y z
N MET A 1 -17.05 -6.68 -6.68
CA MET A 1 -15.93 -5.78 -6.72
C MET A 1 -14.73 -6.37 -6.08
N LYS A 2 -13.61 -6.12 -6.63
CA LYS A 2 -12.38 -6.68 -6.15
C LYS A 2 -11.73 -5.79 -5.14
N LYS A 3 -11.27 -6.39 -4.07
CA LYS A 3 -10.38 -5.72 -3.15
C LYS A 3 -8.95 -6.03 -3.59
N GLY A 4 -8.11 -5.05 -3.49
CA GLY A 4 -6.72 -5.28 -3.83
C GLY A 4 -6.47 -5.18 -5.32
N ASP A 5 -6.51 -3.96 -5.82
CA ASP A 5 -6.19 -3.69 -7.22
C ASP A 5 -4.79 -4.25 -7.52
N PRO A 6 -4.63 -4.99 -8.63
CA PRO A 6 -3.31 -5.56 -8.95
C PRO A 6 -2.22 -4.50 -9.10
N LYS A 7 -2.57 -3.30 -9.54
CA LYS A 7 -1.57 -2.24 -9.65
C LYS A 7 -1.06 -1.84 -8.27
N LEU A 8 -1.96 -1.75 -7.31
CA LEU A 8 -1.57 -1.41 -5.95
C LEU A 8 -0.69 -2.50 -5.35
N ARG A 9 -1.06 -3.75 -5.57
CA ARG A 9 -0.28 -4.87 -5.05
C ARG A 9 1.13 -4.87 -5.64
N GLU A 10 1.22 -4.69 -6.94
CA GLU A 10 2.53 -4.66 -7.60
C GLU A 10 3.38 -3.51 -7.09
N ALA A 11 2.76 -2.35 -6.91
CA ALA A 11 3.49 -1.20 -6.39
C ALA A 11 4.00 -1.48 -4.97
N ALA A 12 3.18 -2.11 -4.15
CA ALA A 12 3.59 -2.42 -2.79
C ALA A 12 4.74 -3.42 -2.78
N ILE A 13 4.67 -4.44 -3.62
CA ILE A 13 5.75 -5.42 -3.71
C ILE A 13 7.05 -4.74 -4.13
N ARG A 14 6.95 -3.80 -5.06
CA ARG A 14 8.13 -3.08 -5.51
C ARG A 14 8.74 -2.25 -4.39
N VAL A 15 7.90 -1.58 -3.63
CA VAL A 15 8.39 -0.71 -2.55
C VAL A 15 9.02 -1.52 -1.44
N PHE A 16 8.36 -2.60 -1.03
CA PHE A 16 8.85 -3.41 0.09
C PHE A 16 9.86 -4.45 -0.33
N GLY A 17 9.86 -4.82 -1.60
CA GLY A 17 10.78 -5.83 -2.10
C GLY A 17 10.45 -7.24 -1.62
N ASP A 18 9.24 -7.45 -1.10
CA ASP A 18 8.84 -8.73 -0.54
C ASP A 18 7.32 -8.84 -0.61
N GLU A 19 6.85 -9.93 -1.20
CA GLU A 19 5.41 -10.13 -1.38
C GLU A 19 4.69 -10.25 -0.03
N SER A 20 5.29 -10.97 0.90
CA SER A 20 4.67 -11.16 2.21
C SER A 20 4.52 -9.84 2.95
N LEU A 21 5.54 -9.01 2.92
CA LEU A 21 5.47 -7.71 3.57
C LEU A 21 4.45 -6.81 2.88
N ALA A 22 4.41 -6.86 1.56
CA ALA A 22 3.45 -6.06 0.81
C ALA A 22 2.02 -6.47 1.16
N GLU A 23 1.75 -7.75 1.22
CA GLU A 23 0.41 -8.21 1.55
C GLU A 23 0.03 -7.84 2.97
N ARG A 24 0.96 -7.95 3.89
CA ARG A 24 0.70 -7.54 5.27
C ARG A 24 0.35 -6.06 5.33
N TRP A 25 1.10 -5.24 4.63
CA TRP A 25 0.83 -3.81 4.60
C TRP A 25 -0.55 -3.53 3.98
N LEU A 26 -0.86 -4.24 2.90
CA LEU A 26 -2.11 -4.01 2.18
C LEU A 26 -3.33 -4.34 3.04
N THR A 27 -3.20 -5.25 3.98
CA THR A 27 -4.32 -5.68 4.80
C THR A 27 -4.30 -5.09 6.21
N THR A 28 -3.33 -4.24 6.52
CA THR A 28 -3.22 -3.63 7.83
C THR A 28 -3.90 -2.26 7.82
N PRO A 29 -4.87 -2.01 8.73
CA PRO A 29 -5.49 -0.69 8.82
C PRO A 29 -4.44 0.37 9.15
N LEU A 30 -4.46 1.47 8.44
CA LEU A 30 -3.48 2.53 8.60
C LEU A 30 -4.17 3.81 9.03
N HIS A 31 -3.58 4.46 10.02
CA HIS A 31 -4.10 5.72 10.51
C HIS A 31 -4.14 6.76 9.39
N ALA A 32 -3.15 6.74 8.52
CA ALA A 32 -3.06 7.69 7.41
C ALA A 32 -4.20 7.51 6.41
N LEU A 33 -4.86 6.36 6.43
CA LEU A 33 -5.97 6.07 5.53
C LEU A 33 -7.30 6.02 6.30
N ALA A 34 -7.41 6.78 7.37
CA ALA A 34 -8.62 6.84 8.20
C ALA A 34 -8.98 5.46 8.75
N ASP A 35 -7.96 4.74 9.20
CA ASP A 35 -8.10 3.40 9.80
C ASP A 35 -8.59 2.35 8.81
N LYS A 36 -8.45 2.62 7.53
CA LYS A 36 -8.76 1.64 6.51
C LYS A 36 -7.46 0.99 6.01
N SER A 37 -7.56 -0.28 5.65
CA SER A 37 -6.41 -0.92 5.03
C SER A 37 -6.27 -0.40 3.59
N PRO A 38 -5.05 -0.42 3.04
CA PRO A 38 -4.85 0.07 1.67
C PRO A 38 -5.73 -0.60 0.64
N VAL A 39 -6.06 -1.89 0.84
CA VAL A 39 -6.93 -2.58 -0.12
C VAL A 39 -8.37 -2.09 -0.05
N ASP A 40 -8.76 -1.50 1.08
CA ASP A 40 -10.11 -0.96 1.25
C ASP A 40 -10.19 0.53 0.98
N ALA A 41 -9.05 1.20 0.88
CA ALA A 41 -9.01 2.64 0.64
C ALA A 41 -8.99 2.91 -0.86
N ASP A 42 -9.12 4.19 -1.21
CA ASP A 42 -8.97 4.60 -2.59
C ASP A 42 -7.59 4.23 -3.08
N ILE A 43 -7.53 3.70 -4.30
CA ILE A 43 -6.23 3.30 -4.86
C ILE A 43 -5.28 4.50 -4.95
N GLU A 44 -5.80 5.68 -5.26
CA GLU A 44 -4.95 6.85 -5.35
C GLU A 44 -4.35 7.21 -4.01
N ASP A 45 -5.14 7.12 -2.95
CA ASP A 45 -4.63 7.40 -1.61
C ASP A 45 -3.57 6.39 -1.21
N ALA A 46 -3.82 5.12 -1.51
CA ALA A 46 -2.86 4.07 -1.18
C ALA A 46 -1.56 4.24 -1.96
N LEU A 47 -1.66 4.57 -3.25
CA LEU A 47 -0.48 4.78 -4.07
C LEU A 47 0.31 5.99 -3.62
N ASN A 48 -0.38 7.06 -3.22
CA ASN A 48 0.30 8.23 -2.69
C ASN A 48 1.07 7.89 -1.41
N LEU A 49 0.46 7.08 -0.56
CA LEU A 49 1.13 6.68 0.67
C LEU A 49 2.35 5.83 0.37
N LEU A 50 2.23 4.92 -0.59
CA LEU A 50 3.37 4.10 -1.02
C LEU A 50 4.50 4.97 -1.54
N ALA A 51 4.16 5.99 -2.33
CA ALA A 51 5.17 6.88 -2.86
C ALA A 51 5.92 7.61 -1.74
N ARG A 52 5.20 8.00 -0.71
CA ARG A 52 5.83 8.63 0.44
C ARG A 52 6.77 7.68 1.16
N LEU A 53 6.34 6.43 1.33
CA LEU A 53 7.18 5.44 1.98
C LEU A 53 8.44 5.17 1.15
N GLU A 54 8.26 5.09 -0.15
CA GLU A 54 9.40 4.86 -1.05
C GLU A 54 10.43 5.98 -0.94
N HIS A 55 9.95 7.23 -0.95
CA HIS A 55 10.86 8.36 -0.83
C HIS A 55 11.51 8.41 0.55
N GLY A 56 10.76 8.05 1.57
CA GLY A 56 11.30 8.01 2.91
C GLY A 56 12.42 6.99 3.07
N PHE A 57 12.29 5.86 2.40
CA PHE A 57 13.33 4.83 2.46
C PHE A 57 14.59 5.26 1.76
N CYS A 58 14.46 6.10 0.75
CA CYS A 58 15.60 6.56 -0.02
C CYS A 58 16.29 7.78 0.58
N ALA A 59 15.69 8.37 1.55
CA ALA A 59 16.21 9.61 2.15
C ALA A 59 17.46 9.39 3.03
#